data_3843bc4fb742d7382ea25ae20fd1b60f
#
_entry.id   3843bc4fb742d7382ea25ae20fd1b60f
#
_cell.length_a   1.000
_cell.length_b   1.000
_cell.length_c   1.000
_cell.angle_alpha   90.00
_cell.angle_beta   90.00
_cell.angle_gamma   90.00
#
_symmetry.space_group_name_H-M   'P 1'
#
loop_
_entity.id
_entity.type
_entity.pdbx_description
1 polymer ?
#
loop_
_entity_poly.entity_id
_entity_poly.type
_entity_poly.pdbx_seq_one_letter_code
_entity_poly.pdbx_strand_id
1 'polypeptide(L)'
;MTSLILKSEILNNVLENKSINREEIIDIYQNSIKNSEELFSTAQKLRTENKNNSVTFSKKAFLNIINLCKDTCSYCTYKAEPGEEKISLMSKQQTKEVLQLAKKYKCVEALFVTGEQP
;
A
#
# COMPACT_ATOMS: atom_id res chain seq x y z
N MET A 1 -2.10 -16.61 -31.32
CA MET A 1 -3.51 -16.89 -30.96
C MET A 1 -3.65 -17.74 -29.70
N THR A 2 -2.75 -18.64 -29.39
CA THR A 2 -2.80 -19.56 -28.23
C THR A 2 -2.73 -18.84 -26.87
N SER A 3 -1.99 -17.76 -26.76
CA SER A 3 -1.78 -17.01 -25.48
C SER A 3 -3.02 -16.26 -24.96
N LEU A 4 -3.88 -15.74 -25.81
CA LEU A 4 -5.10 -15.02 -25.41
C LEU A 4 -6.18 -15.97 -24.86
N ILE A 5 -6.30 -17.14 -25.46
CA ILE A 5 -7.28 -18.15 -25.03
C ILE A 5 -6.90 -18.69 -23.64
N LEU A 6 -5.62 -18.96 -23.43
CA LEU A 6 -5.10 -19.46 -22.14
C LEU A 6 -5.34 -18.47 -21.00
N LYS A 7 -5.14 -17.16 -21.24
CA LYS A 7 -5.38 -16.11 -20.24
C LYS A 7 -6.84 -16.07 -19.77
N SER A 8 -7.79 -16.07 -20.70
CA SER A 8 -9.22 -16.05 -20.37
C SER A 8 -9.64 -17.29 -19.58
N GLU A 9 -9.09 -18.45 -19.89
CA GLU A 9 -9.34 -19.69 -19.17
C GLU A 9 -8.82 -19.64 -17.74
N ILE A 10 -7.59 -19.15 -17.51
CA ILE A 10 -7.01 -18.99 -16.18
C ILE A 10 -7.84 -18.00 -15.36
N LEU A 11 -8.23 -16.85 -15.93
CA LEU A 11 -9.05 -15.87 -15.22
C LEU A 11 -10.45 -16.40 -14.86
N ASN A 12 -11.04 -17.24 -15.69
CA ASN A 12 -12.28 -17.93 -15.37
C ASN A 12 -12.10 -18.94 -14.22
N ASN A 13 -11.00 -19.68 -14.20
CA ASN A 13 -10.67 -20.56 -13.07
C ASN A 13 -10.56 -19.78 -11.75
N VAL A 14 -9.99 -18.57 -11.78
CA VAL A 14 -9.93 -17.70 -10.59
C VAL A 14 -11.32 -17.26 -10.14
N LEU A 15 -12.24 -16.93 -11.06
CA LEU A 15 -13.63 -16.60 -10.71
C LEU A 15 -14.38 -17.79 -10.10
N GLU A 16 -14.03 -19.00 -10.49
CA GLU A 16 -14.57 -20.24 -9.90
C GLU A 16 -13.88 -20.67 -8.59
N ASN A 17 -13.05 -19.78 -7.98
CA ASN A 17 -12.27 -20.06 -6.78
C ASN A 17 -11.28 -21.24 -6.93
N LYS A 18 -10.86 -21.56 -8.13
CA LYS A 18 -9.79 -22.54 -8.36
C LYS A 18 -8.42 -21.87 -8.12
N SER A 19 -7.50 -22.64 -7.56
CA SER A 19 -6.12 -22.20 -7.40
C SER A 19 -5.42 -22.09 -8.75
N ILE A 20 -4.58 -21.09 -8.90
CA ILE A 20 -3.68 -20.92 -10.05
C ILE A 20 -2.24 -21.16 -9.61
N ASN A 21 -1.45 -21.75 -10.48
CA ASN A 21 -0.05 -22.06 -10.23
C ASN A 21 0.86 -20.88 -10.60
N ARG A 22 2.16 -21.01 -10.34
CA ARG A 22 3.15 -19.97 -10.57
C ARG A 22 3.28 -19.60 -12.07
N GLU A 23 3.26 -20.57 -12.92
CA GLU A 23 3.39 -20.41 -14.38
C GLU A 23 2.19 -19.65 -14.94
N GLU A 24 0.98 -19.96 -14.49
CA GLU A 24 -0.25 -19.27 -14.85
C GLU A 24 -0.25 -17.81 -14.37
N ILE A 25 0.30 -17.52 -13.19
CA ILE A 25 0.46 -16.13 -12.69
C ILE A 25 1.40 -15.35 -13.60
N ILE A 26 2.53 -15.94 -13.98
CA ILE A 26 3.51 -15.31 -14.88
C ILE A 26 2.87 -15.02 -16.24
N ASP A 27 2.10 -15.97 -16.77
CA ASP A 27 1.42 -15.81 -18.06
C ASP A 27 0.38 -14.69 -18.02
N ILE A 28 -0.46 -14.62 -16.98
CA ILE A 28 -1.40 -13.51 -16.75
C ILE A 28 -0.65 -12.18 -16.71
N TYR A 29 0.45 -12.09 -15.94
CA TYR A 29 1.21 -10.86 -15.80
C TYR A 29 1.77 -10.39 -17.15
N GLN A 30 2.47 -11.25 -17.88
CA GLN A 30 3.09 -10.92 -19.16
C GLN A 30 2.06 -10.49 -20.22
N ASN A 31 0.93 -11.18 -20.30
CA ASN A 31 -0.13 -10.85 -21.23
C ASN A 31 -0.90 -9.58 -20.83
N SER A 32 -0.98 -9.27 -19.53
CA SER A 32 -1.69 -8.09 -19.04
C SER A 32 -0.90 -6.79 -19.19
N ILE A 33 0.42 -6.85 -19.43
CA ILE A 33 1.22 -5.65 -19.76
C ILE A 33 0.69 -4.96 -21.03
N LYS A 34 0.21 -5.73 -22.00
CA LYS A 34 -0.29 -5.21 -23.29
C LYS A 34 -1.79 -4.90 -23.26
N ASN A 35 -2.55 -5.67 -22.51
CA ASN A 35 -4.00 -5.51 -22.37
C ASN A 35 -4.43 -5.96 -20.99
N SER A 36 -4.73 -5.01 -20.10
CA SER A 36 -5.11 -5.23 -18.70
C SER A 36 -6.63 -5.27 -18.46
N GLU A 37 -7.46 -4.93 -19.44
CA GLU A 37 -8.92 -4.77 -19.23
C GLU A 37 -9.57 -6.03 -18.65
N GLU A 38 -9.26 -7.19 -19.20
CA GLU A 38 -9.82 -8.46 -18.74
C GLU A 38 -9.38 -8.80 -17.31
N LEU A 39 -8.09 -8.55 -16.97
CA LEU A 39 -7.58 -8.73 -15.62
C LEU A 39 -8.29 -7.81 -14.63
N PHE A 40 -8.44 -6.54 -14.96
CA PHE A 40 -9.12 -5.58 -14.08
C PHE A 40 -10.62 -5.89 -13.94
N SER A 41 -11.28 -6.30 -15.01
CA SER A 41 -12.68 -6.74 -14.98
C SER A 41 -12.86 -7.96 -14.05
N THR A 42 -11.96 -8.94 -14.14
CA THR A 42 -11.97 -10.12 -13.27
C THR A 42 -11.72 -9.74 -11.80
N ALA A 43 -10.73 -8.90 -11.54
CA ALA A 43 -10.44 -8.42 -10.19
C ALA A 43 -11.62 -7.62 -9.60
N GLN A 44 -12.30 -6.82 -10.42
CA GLN A 44 -13.48 -6.07 -10.00
C GLN A 44 -14.66 -7.00 -9.66
N LYS A 45 -14.89 -8.04 -10.44
CA LYS A 45 -15.91 -9.06 -10.13
C LYS A 45 -15.64 -9.73 -8.80
N LEU A 46 -14.42 -10.25 -8.60
CA LEU A 46 -14.00 -10.88 -7.34
C LEU A 46 -14.17 -9.94 -6.15
N ARG A 47 -13.77 -8.67 -6.31
CA ARG A 47 -13.95 -7.67 -5.26
C ARG A 47 -15.43 -7.48 -4.93
N THR A 48 -16.28 -7.33 -5.95
CA THR A 48 -17.71 -7.10 -5.76
C THR A 48 -18.40 -8.29 -5.11
N GLU A 49 -18.06 -9.51 -5.49
CA GLU A 49 -18.60 -10.72 -4.90
C GLU A 49 -18.19 -10.90 -3.44
N ASN A 50 -16.95 -10.57 -3.09
CA ASN A 50 -16.40 -10.78 -1.73
C ASN A 50 -16.58 -9.60 -0.77
N LYS A 51 -16.67 -8.38 -1.28
CA LYS A 51 -16.69 -7.14 -0.46
C LYS A 51 -17.82 -6.18 -0.83
N ASN A 52 -18.67 -6.55 -1.77
CA ASN A 52 -19.67 -5.66 -2.37
C ASN A 52 -18.99 -4.36 -2.87
N ASN A 53 -19.70 -3.23 -2.80
CA ASN A 53 -19.13 -1.92 -3.13
C ASN A 53 -18.51 -1.18 -1.94
N SER A 54 -18.26 -1.91 -0.84
CA SER A 54 -17.66 -1.30 0.35
C SER A 54 -16.17 -1.04 0.15
N VAL A 55 -15.74 0.15 0.53
CA VAL A 55 -14.33 0.52 0.64
C VAL A 55 -14.06 0.84 2.10
N THR A 56 -13.11 0.13 2.69
CA THR A 56 -12.68 0.37 4.07
C THR A 56 -11.48 1.30 4.10
N PHE A 57 -11.39 2.09 5.15
CA PHE A 57 -10.20 2.90 5.43
C PHE A 57 -9.88 2.86 6.91
N SER A 58 -8.60 3.04 7.24
CA SER A 58 -8.15 3.19 8.62
C SER A 58 -7.77 4.65 8.85
N LYS A 59 -8.44 5.30 9.80
CA LYS A 59 -8.10 6.67 10.21
C LYS A 59 -6.90 6.62 11.14
N LYS A 60 -5.73 7.06 10.67
CA LYS A 60 -4.46 6.98 11.40
C LYS A 60 -3.93 8.36 11.73
N ALA A 61 -3.27 8.47 12.88
CA ALA A 61 -2.35 9.56 13.17
C ALA A 61 -0.94 9.15 12.74
N PHE A 62 -0.27 10.02 12.00
CA PHE A 62 1.10 9.80 11.54
C PHE A 62 2.02 10.72 12.34
N LEU A 63 2.95 10.14 13.09
CA LEU A 63 3.89 10.86 13.94
C LEU A 63 5.31 10.67 13.43
N ASN A 64 5.86 11.69 12.83
CA ASN A 64 7.26 11.70 12.42
C ASN A 64 8.12 12.18 13.58
N ILE A 65 8.68 11.23 14.34
CA ILE A 65 9.42 11.52 15.58
C ILE A 65 10.73 12.23 15.28
N ILE A 66 11.50 11.72 14.33
CA ILE A 66 12.74 12.35 13.86
C ILE A 66 12.91 12.06 12.36
N ASN A 67 13.31 13.06 11.61
CA ASN A 67 13.54 12.92 10.17
C ASN A 67 15.02 12.86 9.79
N LEU A 68 15.94 13.05 10.72
CA LEU A 68 17.37 12.82 10.47
C LEU A 68 17.59 11.33 10.20
N CYS A 69 18.15 10.99 9.02
CA CYS A 69 18.24 9.61 8.56
C CYS A 69 19.46 9.39 7.68
N LYS A 70 20.18 8.28 7.90
CA LYS A 70 21.33 7.89 7.09
C LYS A 70 20.96 7.13 5.81
N ASP A 71 19.75 6.58 5.73
CA ASP A 71 19.32 5.80 4.57
C ASP A 71 19.15 6.63 3.30
N THR A 72 19.19 5.94 2.16
CA THR A 72 19.12 6.54 0.82
C THR A 72 17.86 6.14 0.05
N CYS A 73 16.75 5.96 0.75
CA CYS A 73 15.48 5.56 0.14
C CYS A 73 15.01 6.61 -0.89
N SER A 74 14.93 6.21 -2.16
CA SER A 74 14.63 7.11 -3.28
C SER A 74 13.23 7.76 -3.23
N TYR A 75 12.30 7.18 -2.49
CA TYR A 75 10.92 7.68 -2.36
C TYR A 75 10.68 8.55 -1.10
N CYS A 76 11.66 8.65 -0.20
CA CYS A 76 11.48 9.30 1.10
C CYS A 76 11.51 10.83 0.97
N THR A 77 10.40 11.49 1.28
CA THR A 77 10.27 12.95 1.31
C THR A 77 10.50 13.55 2.71
N TYR A 78 10.65 12.72 3.74
CA TYR A 78 10.80 13.15 5.13
C TYR A 78 12.27 13.33 5.56
N LYS A 79 13.18 12.64 4.88
CA LYS A 79 14.60 12.63 5.25
C LYS A 79 15.19 14.02 5.33
N ALA A 80 15.98 14.26 6.38
CA ALA A 80 16.93 15.36 6.50
C ALA A 80 18.34 14.81 6.65
N GLU A 81 19.31 15.48 6.05
CA GLU A 81 20.73 15.20 6.20
C GLU A 81 21.31 15.96 7.41
N PRO A 82 22.42 15.49 7.99
CA PRO A 82 23.11 16.22 9.05
C PRO A 82 23.46 17.66 8.64
N GLY A 83 23.09 18.62 9.47
CA GLY A 83 23.33 20.05 9.23
C GLY A 83 22.23 20.77 8.43
N GLU A 84 21.21 20.10 7.94
CA GLU A 84 20.09 20.76 7.28
C GLU A 84 19.14 21.42 8.30
N GLU A 85 18.65 22.62 7.98
CA GLU A 85 17.68 23.35 8.81
C GLU A 85 16.34 22.62 8.99
N LYS A 86 15.97 21.76 8.04
CA LYS A 86 14.72 20.97 8.10
C LYS A 86 14.75 19.81 9.08
N ILE A 87 15.87 19.59 9.83
CA ILE A 87 15.93 18.57 10.87
C ILE A 87 14.85 18.86 11.93
N SER A 88 14.03 17.87 12.19
CA SER A 88 12.93 17.96 13.13
C SER A 88 12.98 16.79 14.11
N LEU A 89 12.83 17.11 15.39
CA LEU A 89 12.66 16.15 16.47
C LEU A 89 11.39 16.49 17.23
N MET A 90 10.41 15.60 17.17
CA MET A 90 9.15 15.75 17.88
C MET A 90 9.35 15.54 19.38
N SER A 91 9.01 16.55 20.20
CA SER A 91 9.09 16.44 21.64
C SER A 91 7.97 15.54 22.22
N LYS A 92 8.16 15.08 23.46
CA LYS A 92 7.12 14.32 24.19
C LYS A 92 5.80 15.10 24.31
N GLN A 93 5.88 16.42 24.47
CA GLN A 93 4.69 17.26 24.58
C GLN A 93 3.95 17.32 23.24
N GLN A 94 4.64 17.59 22.14
CA GLN A 94 4.06 17.56 20.78
C GLN A 94 3.45 16.20 20.44
N THR A 95 4.13 15.09 20.79
CA THR A 95 3.60 13.74 20.62
C THR A 95 2.27 13.56 21.36
N LYS A 96 2.18 14.00 22.64
CA LYS A 96 0.94 13.95 23.42
C LYS A 96 -0.18 14.76 22.78
N GLU A 97 0.11 15.95 22.32
CA GLU A 97 -0.86 16.84 21.66
C GLU A 97 -1.43 16.21 20.38
N VAL A 98 -0.56 15.64 19.55
CA VAL A 98 -0.98 14.93 18.33
C VAL A 98 -1.85 13.71 18.67
N LEU A 99 -1.49 12.93 19.70
CA LEU A 99 -2.28 11.78 20.13
C LEU A 99 -3.64 12.18 20.74
N GLN A 100 -3.70 13.29 21.48
CA GLN A 100 -4.97 13.83 21.99
C GLN A 100 -5.87 14.28 20.82
N LEU A 101 -5.29 14.94 19.83
CA LEU A 101 -6.00 15.34 18.62
C LEU A 101 -6.49 14.12 17.84
N ALA A 102 -5.64 13.11 17.69
CA ALA A 102 -5.99 11.85 17.04
C ALA A 102 -7.18 11.17 17.72
N LYS A 103 -7.18 11.13 19.06
CA LYS A 103 -8.30 10.61 19.85
C LYS A 103 -9.59 11.42 19.63
N LYS A 104 -9.50 12.75 19.61
CA LYS A 104 -10.63 13.65 19.31
C LYS A 104 -11.23 13.35 17.93
N TYR A 105 -10.40 13.10 16.93
CA TYR A 105 -10.84 12.76 15.58
C TYR A 105 -11.14 11.26 15.38
N LYS A 106 -11.17 10.48 16.46
CA LYS A 106 -11.46 9.04 16.44
C LYS A 106 -10.53 8.26 15.51
N CYS A 107 -9.24 8.58 15.53
CA CYS A 107 -8.24 7.74 14.90
C CYS A 107 -8.16 6.41 15.64
N VAL A 108 -8.03 5.34 14.88
CA VAL A 108 -7.99 3.96 15.41
C VAL A 108 -6.58 3.44 15.57
N GLU A 109 -5.60 4.18 15.02
CA GLU A 109 -4.21 3.76 14.96
C GLU A 109 -3.28 4.98 14.98
N ALA A 110 -2.11 4.84 15.60
CA ALA A 110 -1.01 5.81 15.53
C ALA A 110 0.24 5.11 14.97
N LEU A 111 0.76 5.68 13.88
CA LEU A 111 1.99 5.20 13.24
C LEU A 111 3.14 6.13 13.63
N PHE A 112 4.12 5.58 14.35
CA PHE A 112 5.35 6.27 14.73
C PHE A 112 6.43 5.97 13.69
N VAL A 113 6.99 7.02 13.11
CA VAL A 113 8.02 6.92 12.08
C VAL A 113 9.27 7.65 12.56
N THR A 114 10.40 7.01 12.34
CA THR A 114 11.72 7.56 12.69
C THR A 114 12.67 7.42 11.51
N GLY A 115 13.55 8.41 11.35
CA GLY A 115 14.76 8.21 10.55
C GLY A 115 15.67 7.19 11.21
N GLU A 116 16.46 6.48 10.43
CA GLU A 116 17.49 5.57 10.94
C GLU A 116 18.77 6.37 11.28
N GLN A 117 19.19 6.25 12.54
CA GLN A 117 20.43 6.83 13.03
C GLN A 117 21.44 5.73 13.37
N PRO A 118 22.73 5.95 13.19
CA PRO A 118 23.78 5.04 13.66
C PRO A 118 23.86 5.02 15.19
#